data_553bcccf1bac3c67abfbbd6be284364e
#
_entry.id   553bcccf1bac3c67abfbbd6be284364e
#
_cell.length_a   1.000
_cell.length_b   1.000
_cell.length_c   1.000
_cell.angle_alpha   90.00
_cell.angle_beta   90.00
_cell.angle_gamma   90.00
#
_symmetry.space_group_name_H-M   'P 1'
#
loop_
_entity.id
_entity.type
_entity.pdbx_description
1 polymer ?
#
loop_
_entity_poly.entity_id
_entity_poly.type
_entity_poly.pdbx_seq_one_letter_code
_entity_poly.pdbx_strand_id
1 'polypeptide(L)'
;MSQPATAAETATPTRRGTELVLLIFSAAILTSATIVVEYSQQHTVTAQVLYYGGAFLVLYGAAHFAVRKWAPYADPLMLPLVSVLNGIGLVMMHRLELAGEGSLTSKQVIFSTIGVVLFVLVLAFVKDHRTLSKYGYTCGFIGLGLLALPGMLPGSISEEKGAKLWIKIPALGSIQPSEFAKILLLVFFAAFLVSKRELFTTAGRRFLGVDFPRAKDMMPVLVAWFLSIGIVVLEKDLGTSLLFFGTILVMLYIATERAVWVGLGLSLFAVGCVIAYNLFDHVQDRVETWLNPLGYGGNSYQLQQALFGMGNGGTIGSGLGGGRPDVTPLASSDFIIPALAEELGLVGVMSILLLYLLLMMRGLRSALAVRDSFGKLFGGGLAFTLALQLFVVAGGVTGLIPMTGLTTPFLAAGGSSLLANFVLVALLLRVSDAARRPQTPVSAKPKQAPIAEAHTELVERPR
;
A
#
# COMPACT_ATOMS: atom_id res chain seq x y z
N MET A 1 34.98 -46.16 11.16
CA MET A 1 35.11 -44.96 10.30
C MET A 1 33.77 -44.72 9.62
N SER A 2 32.89 -43.95 10.28
CA SER A 2 31.62 -43.52 9.71
C SER A 2 31.82 -42.08 9.20
N GLN A 3 31.71 -41.91 7.88
CA GLN A 3 31.71 -40.58 7.26
C GLN A 3 30.50 -39.79 7.77
N PRO A 4 30.66 -38.51 8.18
CA PRO A 4 29.50 -37.67 8.46
C PRO A 4 28.77 -37.39 7.14
N ALA A 5 27.51 -37.80 7.07
CA ALA A 5 26.64 -37.44 5.99
C ALA A 5 26.60 -35.89 5.87
N THR A 6 27.16 -35.37 4.78
CA THR A 6 27.02 -33.99 4.36
C THR A 6 25.52 -33.76 4.15
N ALA A 7 24.87 -33.07 5.10
CA ALA A 7 23.52 -32.52 4.89
C ALA A 7 23.59 -31.58 3.69
N ALA A 8 23.17 -32.06 2.54
CA ALA A 8 22.97 -31.23 1.36
C ALA A 8 21.99 -30.13 1.77
N GLU A 9 22.50 -28.89 1.86
CA GLU A 9 21.66 -27.71 2.03
C GLU A 9 20.60 -27.72 0.92
N THR A 10 19.38 -28.07 1.25
CA THR A 10 18.25 -27.92 0.33
C THR A 10 18.03 -26.42 0.15
N ALA A 11 18.67 -25.87 -0.89
CA ALA A 11 18.45 -24.48 -1.29
C ALA A 11 16.95 -24.28 -1.50
N THR A 12 16.34 -23.36 -0.72
CA THR A 12 14.91 -23.06 -0.88
C THR A 12 14.66 -22.58 -2.31
N PRO A 13 13.76 -23.24 -3.07
CA PRO A 13 13.57 -22.92 -4.47
C PRO A 13 13.03 -21.50 -4.64
N THR A 14 13.67 -20.70 -5.46
CA THR A 14 13.30 -19.27 -5.69
C THR A 14 11.98 -19.10 -6.43
N ARG A 15 11.45 -20.14 -7.10
CA ARG A 15 10.19 -20.17 -7.86
C ARG A 15 10.01 -19.00 -8.85
N ARG A 16 11.12 -18.47 -9.41
CA ARG A 16 11.07 -17.34 -10.35
C ARG A 16 10.45 -17.72 -11.71
N GLY A 17 10.52 -18.99 -12.11
CA GLY A 17 9.81 -19.48 -13.28
C GLY A 17 8.28 -19.36 -13.15
N THR A 18 7.73 -19.69 -11.97
CA THR A 18 6.29 -19.52 -11.69
C THR A 18 5.86 -18.07 -11.78
N GLU A 19 6.67 -17.13 -11.25
CA GLU A 19 6.41 -15.69 -11.37
C GLU A 19 6.34 -15.25 -12.82
N LEU A 20 7.28 -15.67 -13.68
CA LEU A 20 7.31 -15.32 -15.09
C LEU A 20 6.07 -15.86 -15.84
N VAL A 21 5.70 -17.11 -15.60
CA VAL A 21 4.49 -17.71 -16.21
C VAL A 21 3.23 -16.92 -15.83
N LEU A 22 3.10 -16.53 -14.57
CA LEU A 22 1.96 -15.74 -14.10
C LEU A 22 1.95 -14.31 -14.70
N LEU A 23 3.11 -13.72 -14.94
CA LEU A 23 3.21 -12.41 -15.63
C LEU A 23 2.82 -12.51 -17.10
N ILE A 24 3.22 -13.57 -17.79
CA ILE A 24 2.77 -13.84 -19.16
C ILE A 24 1.24 -14.02 -19.19
N PHE A 25 0.69 -14.76 -18.23
CA PHE A 25 -0.75 -14.94 -18.10
C PHE A 25 -1.48 -13.62 -17.81
N SER A 26 -0.91 -12.76 -16.96
CA SER A 26 -1.43 -11.40 -16.71
C SER A 26 -1.47 -10.55 -17.99
N ALA A 27 -0.41 -10.57 -18.80
CA ALA A 27 -0.37 -9.87 -20.08
C ALA A 27 -1.40 -10.43 -21.09
N ALA A 28 -1.60 -11.74 -21.09
CA ALA A 28 -2.62 -12.38 -21.93
C ALA A 28 -4.04 -11.95 -21.51
N ILE A 29 -4.34 -11.89 -20.20
CA ILE A 29 -5.62 -11.40 -19.68
C ILE A 29 -5.83 -9.94 -20.11
N LEU A 30 -4.84 -9.07 -19.89
CA LEU A 30 -4.92 -7.66 -20.29
C LEU A 30 -5.24 -7.53 -21.79
N THR A 31 -4.47 -8.21 -22.63
CA THR A 31 -4.63 -8.13 -24.09
C THR A 31 -6.00 -8.63 -24.52
N SER A 32 -6.45 -9.79 -23.99
CA SER A 32 -7.77 -10.34 -24.27
C SER A 32 -8.90 -9.41 -23.83
N ALA A 33 -8.81 -8.83 -22.63
CA ALA A 33 -9.78 -7.90 -22.12
C ALA A 33 -9.86 -6.62 -22.97
N THR A 34 -8.72 -6.09 -23.41
CA THR A 34 -8.66 -4.90 -24.28
C THR A 34 -9.26 -5.21 -25.66
N ILE A 35 -9.02 -6.40 -26.23
CA ILE A 35 -9.66 -6.85 -27.48
C ILE A 35 -11.18 -6.85 -27.33
N VAL A 36 -11.70 -7.42 -26.24
CA VAL A 36 -13.15 -7.48 -25.98
C VAL A 36 -13.73 -6.07 -25.88
N VAL A 37 -13.07 -5.15 -25.16
CA VAL A 37 -13.50 -3.76 -25.02
C VAL A 37 -13.56 -3.06 -26.38
N GLU A 38 -12.49 -3.13 -27.20
CA GLU A 38 -12.47 -2.49 -28.52
C GLU A 38 -13.53 -3.06 -29.45
N TYR A 39 -13.66 -4.39 -29.49
CA TYR A 39 -14.66 -5.04 -30.32
C TYR A 39 -16.10 -4.65 -29.90
N SER A 40 -16.37 -4.60 -28.59
CA SER A 40 -17.67 -4.20 -28.06
C SER A 40 -18.02 -2.75 -28.38
N GLN A 41 -17.05 -1.83 -28.36
CA GLN A 41 -17.26 -0.40 -28.53
C GLN A 41 -17.16 0.05 -30.00
N GLN A 42 -16.25 -0.48 -30.78
CA GLN A 42 -15.92 0.01 -32.13
C GLN A 42 -16.21 -1.00 -33.23
N HIS A 43 -16.57 -2.26 -32.87
CA HIS A 43 -16.71 -3.41 -33.82
C HIS A 43 -15.44 -3.69 -34.64
N THR A 44 -14.30 -3.11 -34.26
CA THR A 44 -13.00 -3.29 -34.93
C THR A 44 -11.93 -3.47 -33.85
N VAL A 45 -10.92 -4.26 -34.16
CA VAL A 45 -9.76 -4.43 -33.25
C VAL A 45 -8.56 -3.79 -33.93
N THR A 46 -7.96 -2.84 -33.25
CA THR A 46 -6.78 -2.13 -33.78
C THR A 46 -5.49 -2.87 -33.42
N ALA A 47 -4.45 -2.74 -34.25
CA ALA A 47 -3.14 -3.29 -33.94
C ALA A 47 -2.52 -2.70 -32.65
N GLN A 48 -3.03 -1.56 -32.18
CA GLN A 48 -2.58 -0.90 -30.95
C GLN A 48 -2.78 -1.79 -29.71
N VAL A 49 -3.78 -2.65 -29.68
CA VAL A 49 -4.02 -3.59 -28.56
C VAL A 49 -2.83 -4.53 -28.35
N LEU A 50 -2.26 -5.05 -29.43
CA LEU A 50 -1.06 -5.89 -29.34
C LEU A 50 0.15 -5.11 -28.84
N TYR A 51 0.22 -3.81 -29.21
CA TYR A 51 1.25 -2.90 -28.69
C TYR A 51 1.12 -2.71 -27.17
N TYR A 52 -0.07 -2.49 -26.65
CA TYR A 52 -0.31 -2.36 -25.21
C TYR A 52 0.04 -3.64 -24.46
N GLY A 53 -0.38 -4.79 -24.96
CA GLY A 53 -0.05 -6.09 -24.36
C GLY A 53 1.46 -6.37 -24.37
N GLY A 54 2.14 -6.09 -25.50
CA GLY A 54 3.59 -6.25 -25.64
C GLY A 54 4.37 -5.30 -24.72
N ALA A 55 4.01 -4.01 -24.70
CA ALA A 55 4.62 -3.02 -23.82
C ALA A 55 4.45 -3.37 -22.33
N PHE A 56 3.26 -3.84 -21.96
CA PHE A 56 2.97 -4.32 -20.62
C PHE A 56 3.84 -5.52 -20.24
N LEU A 57 3.98 -6.50 -21.14
CA LEU A 57 4.84 -7.66 -20.91
C LEU A 57 6.31 -7.26 -20.74
N VAL A 58 6.81 -6.34 -21.57
CA VAL A 58 8.18 -5.82 -21.46
C VAL A 58 8.38 -5.08 -20.13
N LEU A 59 7.42 -4.24 -19.73
CA LEU A 59 7.47 -3.47 -18.50
C LEU A 59 7.54 -4.38 -17.26
N TYR A 60 6.64 -5.36 -17.16
CA TYR A 60 6.65 -6.31 -16.05
C TYR A 60 7.75 -7.36 -16.16
N GLY A 61 8.24 -7.64 -17.38
CA GLY A 61 9.45 -8.41 -17.62
C GLY A 61 10.70 -7.74 -17.04
N ALA A 62 10.81 -6.41 -17.18
CA ALA A 62 11.87 -5.63 -16.53
C ALA A 62 11.75 -5.66 -15.00
N ALA A 63 10.55 -5.54 -14.45
CA ALA A 63 10.30 -5.68 -13.02
C ALA A 63 10.67 -7.08 -12.52
N HIS A 64 10.29 -8.14 -13.25
CA HIS A 64 10.68 -9.52 -12.95
C HIS A 64 12.20 -9.71 -12.94
N PHE A 65 12.90 -9.17 -13.94
CA PHE A 65 14.36 -9.22 -13.97
C PHE A 65 14.98 -8.52 -12.76
N ALA A 66 14.44 -7.37 -12.36
CA ALA A 66 14.86 -6.66 -11.15
C ALA A 66 14.67 -7.50 -9.88
N VAL A 67 13.49 -8.12 -9.71
CA VAL A 67 13.22 -9.02 -8.58
C VAL A 67 14.17 -10.21 -8.60
N ARG A 68 14.37 -10.85 -9.78
CA ARG A 68 15.27 -11.98 -9.93
C ARG A 68 16.72 -11.64 -9.53
N LYS A 69 17.18 -10.42 -9.85
CA LYS A 69 18.55 -9.95 -9.59
C LYS A 69 18.75 -9.50 -8.13
N TRP A 70 17.82 -8.72 -7.59
CA TRP A 70 18.01 -8.05 -6.30
C TRP A 70 17.21 -8.62 -5.13
N ALA A 71 16.12 -9.36 -5.40
CA ALA A 71 15.27 -9.97 -4.38
C ALA A 71 14.89 -11.43 -4.75
N PRO A 72 15.87 -12.34 -4.98
CA PRO A 72 15.62 -13.66 -5.56
C PRO A 72 14.76 -14.58 -4.69
N TYR A 73 14.65 -14.34 -3.38
CA TYR A 73 13.86 -15.15 -2.45
C TYR A 73 12.50 -14.51 -2.12
N ALA A 74 12.17 -13.34 -2.68
CA ALA A 74 10.88 -12.69 -2.44
C ALA A 74 9.71 -13.57 -2.87
N ASP A 75 8.49 -13.28 -2.40
CA ASP A 75 7.28 -14.01 -2.75
C ASP A 75 7.00 -13.93 -4.26
N PRO A 76 6.89 -15.07 -4.98
CA PRO A 76 6.70 -15.07 -6.43
C PRO A 76 5.30 -14.64 -6.88
N LEU A 77 4.34 -14.46 -5.97
CA LEU A 77 2.96 -14.09 -6.31
C LEU A 77 2.70 -12.59 -6.21
N MET A 78 3.49 -11.83 -5.43
CA MET A 78 3.21 -10.41 -5.21
C MET A 78 3.28 -9.58 -6.50
N LEU A 79 4.32 -9.75 -7.30
CA LEU A 79 4.47 -9.01 -8.56
C LEU A 79 3.39 -9.37 -9.60
N PRO A 80 3.04 -10.65 -9.84
CA PRO A 80 1.92 -11.03 -10.70
C PRO A 80 0.57 -10.47 -10.24
N LEU A 81 0.28 -10.48 -8.94
CA LEU A 81 -0.96 -9.89 -8.41
C LEU A 81 -1.05 -8.39 -8.71
N VAL A 82 0.06 -7.66 -8.51
CA VAL A 82 0.14 -6.24 -8.87
C VAL A 82 -0.02 -6.03 -10.37
N SER A 83 0.57 -6.90 -11.19
CA SER A 83 0.45 -6.79 -12.65
C SER A 83 -0.99 -6.99 -13.12
N VAL A 84 -1.71 -7.96 -12.59
CA VAL A 84 -3.14 -8.17 -12.94
C VAL A 84 -3.98 -6.98 -12.53
N LEU A 85 -3.82 -6.46 -11.30
CA LEU A 85 -4.56 -5.29 -10.81
C LEU A 85 -4.29 -4.05 -11.68
N ASN A 86 -3.02 -3.76 -11.97
CA ASN A 86 -2.66 -2.64 -12.85
C ASN A 86 -3.16 -2.84 -14.29
N GLY A 87 -3.14 -4.09 -14.79
CA GLY A 87 -3.68 -4.44 -16.09
C GLY A 87 -5.19 -4.18 -16.19
N ILE A 88 -5.96 -4.61 -15.19
CA ILE A 88 -7.41 -4.32 -15.13
C ILE A 88 -7.66 -2.81 -15.11
N GLY A 89 -6.86 -2.05 -14.33
CA GLY A 89 -6.92 -0.59 -14.34
C GLY A 89 -6.67 0.00 -15.73
N LEU A 90 -5.65 -0.47 -16.45
CA LEU A 90 -5.36 -0.03 -17.82
C LEU A 90 -6.50 -0.33 -18.79
N VAL A 91 -7.12 -1.53 -18.71
CA VAL A 91 -8.29 -1.88 -19.53
C VAL A 91 -9.44 -0.90 -19.30
N MET A 92 -9.73 -0.59 -18.02
CA MET A 92 -10.82 0.33 -17.70
C MET A 92 -10.49 1.78 -18.12
N MET A 93 -9.23 2.22 -17.99
CA MET A 93 -8.81 3.53 -18.53
C MET A 93 -9.01 3.61 -20.05
N HIS A 94 -8.64 2.55 -20.77
CA HIS A 94 -8.87 2.47 -22.21
C HIS A 94 -10.37 2.47 -22.56
N ARG A 95 -11.17 1.75 -21.79
CA ARG A 95 -12.65 1.74 -21.92
C ARG A 95 -13.26 3.13 -21.76
N LEU A 96 -12.86 3.89 -20.74
CA LEU A 96 -13.34 5.24 -20.47
C LEU A 96 -12.83 6.25 -21.51
N GLU A 97 -11.60 6.09 -22.01
CA GLU A 97 -11.05 6.91 -23.08
C GLU A 97 -11.84 6.75 -24.40
N LEU A 98 -12.27 5.53 -24.75
CA LEU A 98 -13.15 5.27 -25.89
C LEU A 98 -14.53 5.91 -25.73
N ALA A 99 -14.99 6.16 -24.52
CA ALA A 99 -16.22 6.91 -24.22
C ALA A 99 -16.06 8.42 -24.22
N GLY A 100 -14.83 8.94 -24.45
CA GLY A 100 -14.57 10.38 -24.59
C GLY A 100 -13.91 11.05 -23.38
N GLU A 101 -13.45 10.31 -22.38
CA GLU A 101 -12.79 10.86 -21.18
C GLU A 101 -11.30 11.28 -21.41
N GLY A 102 -10.95 11.76 -22.55
CA GLY A 102 -9.59 12.31 -22.83
C GLY A 102 -8.51 11.23 -22.97
N SER A 103 -7.27 11.54 -22.60
CA SER A 103 -6.11 10.65 -22.78
C SER A 103 -5.74 9.91 -21.49
N LEU A 104 -6.63 9.06 -20.96
CA LEU A 104 -6.44 8.35 -19.69
C LEU A 104 -5.41 7.22 -19.80
N THR A 105 -5.50 6.43 -20.89
CA THR A 105 -4.63 5.26 -21.12
C THR A 105 -3.17 5.66 -21.20
N SER A 106 -2.86 6.68 -22.01
CA SER A 106 -1.49 7.18 -22.18
C SER A 106 -0.90 7.67 -20.84
N LYS A 107 -1.67 8.41 -20.06
CA LYS A 107 -1.22 8.86 -18.73
C LYS A 107 -0.98 7.69 -17.79
N GLN A 108 -1.88 6.71 -17.76
CA GLN A 108 -1.74 5.53 -16.90
C GLN A 108 -0.52 4.68 -17.29
N VAL A 109 -0.24 4.53 -18.58
CA VAL A 109 0.97 3.83 -19.09
C VAL A 109 2.24 4.58 -18.66
N ILE A 110 2.28 5.91 -18.79
CA ILE A 110 3.42 6.72 -18.36
C ILE A 110 3.66 6.55 -16.85
N PHE A 111 2.62 6.71 -16.03
CA PHE A 111 2.75 6.55 -14.58
C PHE A 111 3.09 5.12 -14.17
N SER A 112 2.57 4.10 -14.86
CA SER A 112 2.96 2.69 -14.64
C SER A 112 4.44 2.47 -14.96
N THR A 113 4.93 3.07 -16.05
CA THR A 113 6.34 2.99 -16.45
C THR A 113 7.24 3.64 -15.42
N ILE A 114 6.93 4.88 -14.99
CA ILE A 114 7.67 5.58 -13.93
C ILE A 114 7.60 4.79 -12.62
N GLY A 115 6.43 4.23 -12.29
CA GLY A 115 6.23 3.40 -11.11
C GLY A 115 7.13 2.16 -11.09
N VAL A 116 7.23 1.46 -12.23
CA VAL A 116 8.13 0.31 -12.38
C VAL A 116 9.59 0.74 -12.32
N VAL A 117 9.95 1.88 -12.89
CA VAL A 117 11.32 2.43 -12.73
C VAL A 117 11.63 2.70 -11.25
N LEU A 118 10.74 3.35 -10.52
CA LEU A 118 10.90 3.57 -9.07
C LEU A 118 10.98 2.25 -8.30
N PHE A 119 10.15 1.27 -8.64
CA PHE A 119 10.20 -0.08 -8.09
C PHE A 119 11.58 -0.72 -8.29
N VAL A 120 12.14 -0.65 -9.49
CA VAL A 120 13.49 -1.15 -9.81
C VAL A 120 14.55 -0.41 -9.02
N LEU A 121 14.47 0.92 -8.94
CA LEU A 121 15.41 1.75 -8.17
C LEU A 121 15.37 1.38 -6.68
N VAL A 122 14.18 1.22 -6.09
CA VAL A 122 14.04 0.79 -4.69
C VAL A 122 14.71 -0.57 -4.47
N LEU A 123 14.47 -1.56 -5.34
CA LEU A 123 15.11 -2.86 -5.25
C LEU A 123 16.64 -2.78 -5.44
N ALA A 124 17.15 -1.90 -6.26
CA ALA A 124 18.58 -1.75 -6.50
C ALA A 124 19.32 -1.08 -5.33
N PHE A 125 18.73 0.03 -4.80
CA PHE A 125 19.38 0.84 -3.77
C PHE A 125 19.11 0.35 -2.35
N VAL A 126 17.88 -0.09 -2.04
CA VAL A 126 17.53 -0.63 -0.72
C VAL A 126 17.94 -2.10 -0.66
N LYS A 127 19.21 -2.38 -0.41
CA LYS A 127 19.74 -3.76 -0.31
C LYS A 127 19.19 -4.52 0.91
N ASP A 128 19.03 -3.83 2.03
CA ASP A 128 18.48 -4.37 3.28
C ASP A 128 17.47 -3.37 3.86
N HIS A 129 16.25 -3.86 4.13
CA HIS A 129 15.21 -3.04 4.75
C HIS A 129 15.61 -2.49 6.12
N ARG A 130 16.47 -3.20 6.87
CA ARG A 130 16.97 -2.78 8.19
C ARG A 130 17.74 -1.46 8.13
N THR A 131 18.36 -1.14 6.99
CA THR A 131 19.07 0.13 6.82
C THR A 131 18.12 1.32 6.96
N LEU A 132 16.85 1.17 6.58
CA LEU A 132 15.85 2.22 6.70
C LEU A 132 15.60 2.62 8.16
N SER A 133 15.73 1.71 9.12
CA SER A 133 15.53 2.00 10.53
C SER A 133 16.53 3.03 11.07
N LYS A 134 17.75 3.10 10.50
CA LYS A 134 18.76 4.09 10.88
C LYS A 134 18.37 5.52 10.52
N TYR A 135 17.56 5.66 9.49
CA TYR A 135 17.08 6.94 8.97
C TYR A 135 15.65 7.27 9.44
N GLY A 136 15.14 6.57 10.47
CA GLY A 136 13.77 6.73 10.95
C GLY A 136 13.39 8.19 11.20
N TYR A 137 14.17 8.94 12.00
CA TYR A 137 13.89 10.35 12.29
C TYR A 137 13.98 11.25 11.04
N THR A 138 14.95 11.00 10.16
CA THR A 138 15.06 11.73 8.89
C THR A 138 13.83 11.49 8.01
N CYS A 139 13.38 10.23 7.91
CA CYS A 139 12.16 9.89 7.20
C CYS A 139 10.93 10.55 7.83
N GLY A 140 10.84 10.59 9.16
CA GLY A 140 9.76 11.28 9.87
C GLY A 140 9.71 12.77 9.55
N PHE A 141 10.86 13.45 9.62
CA PHE A 141 10.95 14.87 9.30
C PHE A 141 10.62 15.19 7.84
N ILE A 142 11.19 14.43 6.89
CA ILE A 142 10.88 14.58 5.47
C ILE A 142 9.41 14.26 5.19
N GLY A 143 8.87 13.21 5.82
CA GLY A 143 7.47 12.83 5.66
C GLY A 143 6.51 13.93 6.12
N LEU A 144 6.75 14.51 7.29
CA LEU A 144 5.98 15.66 7.79
C LEU A 144 6.14 16.90 6.89
N GLY A 145 7.36 17.16 6.42
CA GLY A 145 7.61 18.25 5.47
C GLY A 145 6.84 18.07 4.16
N LEU A 146 6.80 16.86 3.61
CA LEU A 146 6.02 16.55 2.41
C LEU A 146 4.52 16.70 2.63
N LEU A 147 4.00 16.36 3.81
CA LEU A 147 2.59 16.59 4.14
C LEU A 147 2.27 18.09 4.20
N ALA A 148 3.09 18.88 4.85
CA ALA A 148 2.85 20.31 5.00
C ALA A 148 3.09 21.11 3.72
N LEU A 149 3.85 20.57 2.79
CA LEU A 149 4.33 21.28 1.59
C LEU A 149 3.20 21.87 0.73
N PRO A 150 2.11 21.13 0.39
CA PRO A 150 1.01 21.68 -0.39
C PRO A 150 0.32 22.86 0.29
N GLY A 151 0.11 22.75 1.62
CA GLY A 151 -0.51 23.82 2.41
C GLY A 151 0.32 25.11 2.46
N MET A 152 1.66 25.00 2.39
CA MET A 152 2.59 26.14 2.43
C MET A 152 2.76 26.81 1.05
N LEU A 153 2.43 26.14 -0.04
CA LEU A 153 2.57 26.66 -1.39
C LEU A 153 1.42 27.59 -1.79
N PRO A 154 1.66 28.55 -2.71
CA PRO A 154 0.59 29.38 -3.27
C PRO A 154 -0.51 28.52 -3.91
N GLY A 155 -1.79 28.94 -3.78
CA GLY A 155 -2.92 28.21 -4.31
C GLY A 155 -2.86 27.96 -5.83
N SER A 156 -2.19 28.83 -6.59
CA SER A 156 -1.97 28.64 -8.03
C SER A 156 -1.23 27.34 -8.37
N ILE A 157 -0.36 26.87 -7.48
CA ILE A 157 0.48 25.66 -7.65
C ILE A 157 -0.13 24.47 -6.91
N SER A 158 -0.78 24.70 -5.76
CA SER A 158 -1.18 23.61 -4.85
C SER A 158 -2.67 23.38 -4.75
N GLU A 159 -3.50 24.29 -5.21
CA GLU A 159 -4.95 24.16 -5.08
C GLU A 159 -5.58 23.53 -6.32
N GLU A 160 -6.34 22.47 -6.10
CA GLU A 160 -7.16 21.81 -7.11
C GLU A 160 -8.51 21.43 -6.46
N LYS A 161 -9.61 21.82 -7.11
CA LYS A 161 -10.98 21.56 -6.62
C LYS A 161 -11.25 22.05 -5.18
N GLY A 162 -10.62 23.16 -4.77
CA GLY A 162 -10.81 23.77 -3.46
C GLY A 162 -10.03 23.11 -2.31
N ALA A 163 -9.13 22.19 -2.60
CA ALA A 163 -8.23 21.57 -1.61
C ALA A 163 -6.76 21.76 -2.02
N LYS A 164 -5.90 22.05 -1.05
CA LYS A 164 -4.45 22.22 -1.25
C LYS A 164 -3.73 20.90 -0.97
N LEU A 165 -3.86 19.93 -1.87
CA LEU A 165 -3.32 18.58 -1.72
C LEU A 165 -2.24 18.24 -2.74
N TRP A 166 -2.24 18.98 -3.85
CA TRP A 166 -1.48 18.64 -5.04
C TRP A 166 -0.36 19.60 -5.27
N ILE A 167 0.67 19.19 -5.99
CA ILE A 167 1.70 20.05 -6.57
C ILE A 167 1.61 19.89 -8.08
N LYS A 168 1.21 20.97 -8.75
CA LYS A 168 1.12 21.00 -10.23
C LYS A 168 2.51 21.09 -10.82
N ILE A 169 2.92 20.05 -11.55
CA ILE A 169 4.19 20.00 -12.26
C ILE A 169 3.90 20.15 -13.76
N PRO A 170 4.43 21.20 -14.44
CA PRO A 170 4.29 21.32 -15.88
C PRO A 170 4.71 20.03 -16.60
N ALA A 171 3.93 19.60 -17.58
CA ALA A 171 4.10 18.38 -18.38
C ALA A 171 3.89 17.02 -17.69
N LEU A 172 3.95 16.92 -16.36
CA LEU A 172 3.73 15.65 -15.61
C LEU A 172 2.36 15.57 -14.95
N GLY A 173 1.64 16.70 -14.80
CA GLY A 173 0.36 16.77 -14.10
C GLY A 173 0.53 17.08 -12.61
N SER A 174 -0.42 16.65 -11.80
CA SER A 174 -0.44 16.93 -10.36
C SER A 174 0.12 15.76 -9.56
N ILE A 175 1.05 16.03 -8.65
CA ILE A 175 1.61 15.05 -7.71
C ILE A 175 1.08 15.34 -6.31
N GLN A 176 0.62 14.31 -5.62
CA GLN A 176 0.16 14.37 -4.23
C GLN A 176 1.28 13.89 -3.29
N PRO A 177 1.94 14.79 -2.54
CA PRO A 177 3.08 14.42 -1.70
C PRO A 177 2.72 13.50 -0.54
N SER A 178 1.47 13.53 -0.05
CA SER A 178 0.98 12.67 1.04
C SER A 178 1.09 11.18 0.72
N GLU A 179 1.03 10.79 -0.56
CA GLU A 179 1.21 9.41 -1.00
C GLU A 179 2.63 8.87 -0.72
N PHE A 180 3.65 9.70 -0.84
CA PHE A 180 5.02 9.35 -0.50
C PHE A 180 5.29 9.53 1.00
N ALA A 181 4.70 10.56 1.61
CA ALA A 181 4.81 10.83 3.03
C ALA A 181 4.33 9.64 3.87
N LYS A 182 3.27 8.93 3.47
CA LYS A 182 2.79 7.73 4.17
C LYS A 182 3.87 6.66 4.33
N ILE A 183 4.68 6.42 3.30
CA ILE A 183 5.76 5.42 3.35
C ILE A 183 6.87 5.88 4.28
N LEU A 184 7.28 7.15 4.20
CA LEU A 184 8.32 7.71 5.04
C LEU A 184 7.91 7.74 6.52
N LEU A 185 6.68 8.10 6.80
CA LEU A 185 6.14 8.07 8.17
C LEU A 185 6.02 6.64 8.70
N LEU A 186 5.68 5.65 7.85
CA LEU A 186 5.72 4.25 8.26
C LEU A 186 7.12 3.78 8.66
N VAL A 187 8.16 4.20 7.93
CA VAL A 187 9.56 3.94 8.33
C VAL A 187 9.87 4.56 9.69
N PHE A 188 9.47 5.83 9.91
CA PHE A 188 9.67 6.51 11.18
C PHE A 188 8.95 5.79 12.32
N PHE A 189 7.65 5.52 12.18
CA PHE A 189 6.87 4.87 13.24
C PHE A 189 7.38 3.47 13.54
N ALA A 190 7.74 2.68 12.52
CA ALA A 190 8.32 1.35 12.73
C ALA A 190 9.66 1.43 13.47
N ALA A 191 10.57 2.31 13.06
CA ALA A 191 11.87 2.49 13.70
C ALA A 191 11.72 2.98 15.15
N PHE A 192 10.86 3.96 15.38
CA PHE A 192 10.62 4.52 16.71
C PHE A 192 9.99 3.49 17.66
N LEU A 193 8.91 2.83 17.25
CA LEU A 193 8.21 1.85 18.08
C LEU A 193 9.11 0.67 18.46
N VAL A 194 9.97 0.22 17.54
CA VAL A 194 10.96 -0.83 17.83
C VAL A 194 12.02 -0.35 18.80
N SER A 195 12.57 0.85 18.59
CA SER A 195 13.62 1.40 19.47
C SER A 195 13.15 1.65 20.90
N LYS A 196 11.85 1.86 21.09
CA LYS A 196 11.24 2.19 22.38
C LYS A 196 10.36 1.06 22.94
N ARG A 197 10.39 -0.14 22.34
CA ARG A 197 9.53 -1.27 22.71
C ARG A 197 9.59 -1.60 24.21
N GLU A 198 10.77 -1.58 24.81
CA GLU A 198 10.95 -1.86 26.24
C GLU A 198 10.23 -0.82 27.12
N LEU A 199 10.16 0.45 26.70
CA LEU A 199 9.47 1.49 27.44
C LEU A 199 7.94 1.33 27.39
N PHE A 200 7.39 0.70 26.35
CA PHE A 200 5.97 0.39 26.24
C PHE A 200 5.56 -0.85 27.04
N THR A 201 6.52 -1.71 27.38
CA THR A 201 6.28 -2.95 28.14
C THR A 201 6.61 -2.81 29.63
N THR A 202 7.52 -1.90 30.01
CA THR A 202 7.84 -1.62 31.41
C THR A 202 6.74 -0.81 32.07
N ALA A 203 6.32 -1.26 33.24
CA ALA A 203 5.26 -0.64 34.02
C ALA A 203 5.56 0.84 34.33
N GLY A 204 4.78 1.74 33.72
CA GLY A 204 4.69 3.14 34.09
C GLY A 204 3.66 3.33 35.21
N ARG A 205 2.90 4.42 35.18
CA ARG A 205 1.79 4.65 36.11
C ARG A 205 0.61 3.74 35.76
N ARG A 206 0.10 2.98 36.74
CA ARG A 206 -1.18 2.28 36.62
C ARG A 206 -2.32 3.30 36.68
N PHE A 207 -3.10 3.36 35.61
CA PHE A 207 -4.33 4.12 35.59
C PHE A 207 -5.46 3.21 35.11
N LEU A 208 -6.55 3.10 35.87
CA LEU A 208 -7.67 2.19 35.59
C LEU A 208 -7.26 0.72 35.36
N GLY A 209 -6.24 0.24 36.10
CA GLY A 209 -5.76 -1.14 35.97
C GLY A 209 -4.83 -1.41 34.77
N VAL A 210 -4.53 -0.38 33.97
CA VAL A 210 -3.65 -0.45 32.80
C VAL A 210 -2.32 0.25 33.07
N ASP A 211 -1.23 -0.40 32.73
CA ASP A 211 0.10 0.18 32.82
C ASP A 211 0.37 1.06 31.59
N PHE A 212 0.40 2.38 31.79
CA PHE A 212 0.75 3.34 30.74
C PHE A 212 2.25 3.64 30.75
N PRO A 213 2.92 3.70 29.58
CA PRO A 213 4.29 4.20 29.48
C PRO A 213 4.37 5.66 29.91
N ARG A 214 5.57 6.11 30.23
CA ARG A 214 5.80 7.53 30.58
C ARG A 214 5.52 8.42 29.38
N ALA A 215 4.70 9.46 29.54
CA ALA A 215 4.30 10.38 28.47
C ALA A 215 5.50 10.96 27.70
N LYS A 216 6.61 11.27 28.39
CA LYS A 216 7.84 11.80 27.76
C LYS A 216 8.47 10.85 26.73
N ASP A 217 8.33 9.54 26.93
CA ASP A 217 8.93 8.53 26.06
C ASP A 217 8.07 8.30 24.82
N MET A 218 6.77 8.57 24.90
CA MET A 218 5.83 8.52 23.78
C MET A 218 5.73 9.80 22.97
N MET A 219 6.19 10.93 23.53
CA MET A 219 5.98 12.25 22.95
C MET A 219 6.36 12.36 21.47
N PRO A 220 7.53 11.89 20.99
CA PRO A 220 7.89 12.03 19.57
C PRO A 220 6.90 11.34 18.62
N VAL A 221 6.41 10.15 19.00
CA VAL A 221 5.44 9.42 18.18
C VAL A 221 4.07 10.09 18.21
N LEU A 222 3.63 10.50 19.37
CA LEU A 222 2.33 11.18 19.51
C LEU A 222 2.34 12.53 18.78
N VAL A 223 3.41 13.32 18.94
CA VAL A 223 3.55 14.59 18.22
C VAL A 223 3.54 14.38 16.72
N ALA A 224 4.34 13.45 16.19
CA ALA A 224 4.36 13.17 14.76
C ALA A 224 2.99 12.67 14.26
N TRP A 225 2.31 11.82 15.04
CA TRP A 225 1.00 11.29 14.70
C TRP A 225 -0.08 12.38 14.67
N PHE A 226 -0.24 13.13 15.76
CA PHE A 226 -1.22 14.22 15.83
C PHE A 226 -0.91 15.34 14.84
N LEU A 227 0.37 15.66 14.62
CA LEU A 227 0.78 16.65 13.63
C LEU A 227 0.44 16.18 12.21
N SER A 228 0.72 14.90 11.87
CA SER A 228 0.35 14.34 10.57
C SER A 228 -1.16 14.43 10.32
N ILE A 229 -1.96 13.99 11.30
CA ILE A 229 -3.42 14.04 11.19
C ILE A 229 -3.90 15.49 11.10
N GLY A 230 -3.37 16.37 11.94
CA GLY A 230 -3.74 17.78 11.95
C GLY A 230 -3.47 18.48 10.62
N ILE A 231 -2.31 18.26 10.01
CA ILE A 231 -1.98 18.82 8.68
C ILE A 231 -2.99 18.34 7.64
N VAL A 232 -3.23 17.02 7.55
CA VAL A 232 -4.09 16.43 6.53
C VAL A 232 -5.57 16.80 6.73
N VAL A 233 -6.02 16.96 7.99
CA VAL A 233 -7.37 17.48 8.30
C VAL A 233 -7.52 18.93 7.86
N LEU A 234 -6.52 19.78 8.11
CA LEU A 234 -6.52 21.17 7.65
C LEU A 234 -6.51 21.29 6.12
N GLU A 235 -5.87 20.34 5.44
CA GLU A 235 -5.88 20.23 3.97
C GLU A 235 -7.17 19.63 3.41
N LYS A 236 -8.13 19.25 4.27
CA LYS A 236 -9.42 18.63 3.93
C LYS A 236 -9.33 17.22 3.33
N ASP A 237 -8.23 16.51 3.57
CA ASP A 237 -8.02 15.13 3.13
C ASP A 237 -8.37 14.12 4.25
N LEU A 238 -9.66 13.88 4.43
CA LEU A 238 -10.16 12.96 5.46
C LEU A 238 -9.74 11.51 5.21
N GLY A 239 -9.59 11.13 3.93
CA GLY A 239 -9.18 9.78 3.56
C GLY A 239 -7.77 9.45 4.03
N THR A 240 -6.83 10.31 3.71
CA THR A 240 -5.43 10.15 4.15
C THR A 240 -5.32 10.27 5.68
N SER A 241 -6.10 11.13 6.34
CA SER A 241 -6.17 11.20 7.81
C SER A 241 -6.57 9.86 8.43
N LEU A 242 -7.62 9.22 7.89
CA LEU A 242 -8.09 7.91 8.34
C LEU A 242 -7.03 6.83 8.11
N LEU A 243 -6.32 6.85 6.98
CA LEU A 243 -5.22 5.93 6.71
C LEU A 243 -4.08 6.06 7.72
N PHE A 244 -3.62 7.28 7.99
CA PHE A 244 -2.56 7.51 8.97
C PHE A 244 -3.00 7.09 10.37
N PHE A 245 -4.21 7.50 10.75
CA PHE A 245 -4.75 7.13 12.05
C PHE A 245 -4.80 5.62 12.23
N GLY A 246 -5.48 4.92 11.34
CA GLY A 246 -5.70 3.49 11.45
C GLY A 246 -4.41 2.67 11.33
N THR A 247 -3.51 3.06 10.42
CA THR A 247 -2.24 2.33 10.23
C THR A 247 -1.35 2.45 11.46
N ILE A 248 -1.20 3.66 12.02
CA ILE A 248 -0.37 3.87 13.21
C ILE A 248 -0.98 3.16 14.42
N LEU A 249 -2.29 3.20 14.57
CA LEU A 249 -2.99 2.49 15.64
C LEU A 249 -2.72 0.98 15.61
N VAL A 250 -2.79 0.37 14.42
CA VAL A 250 -2.49 -1.05 14.26
C VAL A 250 -1.00 -1.34 14.46
N MET A 251 -0.10 -0.48 13.98
CA MET A 251 1.34 -0.62 14.26
C MET A 251 1.64 -0.53 15.77
N LEU A 252 0.97 0.36 16.49
CA LEU A 252 1.09 0.47 17.93
C LEU A 252 0.59 -0.80 18.64
N TYR A 253 -0.51 -1.37 18.17
CA TYR A 253 -1.01 -2.66 18.67
C TYR A 253 -0.01 -3.79 18.42
N ILE A 254 0.52 -3.93 17.21
CA ILE A 254 1.51 -4.95 16.86
C ILE A 254 2.79 -4.80 17.70
N ALA A 255 3.22 -3.55 17.98
CA ALA A 255 4.43 -3.28 18.74
C ALA A 255 4.28 -3.58 20.24
N THR A 256 3.09 -3.34 20.79
CA THR A 256 2.82 -3.41 22.24
C THR A 256 2.10 -4.67 22.68
N GLU A 257 1.40 -5.34 21.75
CA GLU A 257 0.51 -6.49 21.99
C GLU A 257 -0.63 -6.18 22.98
N ARG A 258 -0.99 -4.90 23.17
CA ARG A 258 -2.00 -4.44 24.12
C ARG A 258 -3.24 -3.88 23.42
N ALA A 259 -4.38 -4.56 23.52
CA ALA A 259 -5.65 -4.14 22.92
C ALA A 259 -6.18 -2.79 23.48
N VAL A 260 -5.72 -2.39 24.66
CA VAL A 260 -6.11 -1.12 25.28
C VAL A 260 -5.76 0.08 24.38
N TRP A 261 -4.65 0.03 23.63
CA TRP A 261 -4.28 1.07 22.67
C TRP A 261 -5.29 1.19 21.54
N VAL A 262 -5.82 0.05 21.09
CA VAL A 262 -6.89 0.04 20.07
C VAL A 262 -8.15 0.67 20.63
N GLY A 263 -8.57 0.27 21.84
CA GLY A 263 -9.76 0.85 22.48
C GLY A 263 -9.64 2.37 22.70
N LEU A 264 -8.50 2.82 23.22
CA LEU A 264 -8.22 4.25 23.40
C LEU A 264 -8.21 4.99 22.06
N GLY A 265 -7.54 4.44 21.05
CA GLY A 265 -7.49 5.02 19.72
C GLY A 265 -8.89 5.13 19.10
N LEU A 266 -9.68 4.06 19.12
CA LEU A 266 -11.05 4.10 18.60
C LEU A 266 -11.94 5.11 19.34
N SER A 267 -11.77 5.25 20.66
CA SER A 267 -12.47 6.26 21.44
C SER A 267 -12.07 7.69 21.02
N LEU A 268 -10.77 7.95 20.86
CA LEU A 268 -10.27 9.21 20.35
C LEU A 268 -10.73 9.50 18.91
N PHE A 269 -10.79 8.48 18.08
CA PHE A 269 -11.33 8.58 16.72
C PHE A 269 -12.81 8.98 16.72
N ALA A 270 -13.63 8.33 17.54
CA ALA A 270 -15.05 8.66 17.66
C ALA A 270 -15.23 10.12 18.11
N VAL A 271 -14.48 10.57 19.12
CA VAL A 271 -14.50 11.96 19.57
C VAL A 271 -14.04 12.89 18.44
N GLY A 272 -12.96 12.53 17.73
CA GLY A 272 -12.46 13.30 16.59
C GLY A 272 -13.49 13.42 15.46
N CYS A 273 -14.25 12.36 15.15
CA CYS A 273 -15.32 12.39 14.17
C CYS A 273 -16.45 13.36 14.57
N VAL A 274 -16.86 13.35 15.85
CA VAL A 274 -17.87 14.30 16.36
C VAL A 274 -17.37 15.74 16.27
N ILE A 275 -16.11 15.99 16.65
CA ILE A 275 -15.50 17.31 16.53
C ILE A 275 -15.43 17.75 15.07
N ALA A 276 -14.95 16.89 14.19
CA ALA A 276 -14.81 17.18 12.76
C ALA A 276 -16.19 17.48 12.10
N TYR A 277 -17.23 16.74 12.46
CA TYR A 277 -18.59 16.97 11.98
C TYR A 277 -19.11 18.37 12.39
N ASN A 278 -18.82 18.82 13.61
CA ASN A 278 -19.27 20.14 14.09
C ASN A 278 -18.43 21.31 13.58
N LEU A 279 -17.18 21.08 13.16
CA LEU A 279 -16.25 22.15 12.77
C LEU A 279 -16.11 22.32 11.24
N PHE A 280 -16.40 21.31 10.46
CA PHE A 280 -16.09 21.31 9.03
C PHE A 280 -17.30 20.99 8.16
N ASP A 281 -17.77 21.94 7.38
CA ASP A 281 -18.93 21.79 6.46
C ASP A 281 -18.75 20.63 5.48
N HIS A 282 -17.54 20.46 4.93
CA HIS A 282 -17.24 19.35 4.00
C HIS A 282 -17.34 17.94 4.64
N VAL A 283 -17.25 17.85 5.98
CA VAL A 283 -17.49 16.58 6.71
C VAL A 283 -19.00 16.35 6.83
N GLN A 284 -19.75 17.42 7.13
CA GLN A 284 -21.22 17.37 7.18
C GLN A 284 -21.77 16.92 5.83
N ASP A 285 -21.34 17.53 4.73
CA ASP A 285 -21.75 17.16 3.37
C ASP A 285 -21.51 15.69 3.06
N ARG A 286 -20.36 15.13 3.48
CA ARG A 286 -20.05 13.71 3.26
C ARG A 286 -20.90 12.78 4.10
N VAL A 287 -21.18 13.16 5.34
CA VAL A 287 -22.05 12.38 6.24
C VAL A 287 -23.51 12.46 5.75
N GLU A 288 -23.98 13.62 5.31
CA GLU A 288 -25.31 13.79 4.76
C GLU A 288 -25.49 12.98 3.46
N THR A 289 -24.52 13.03 2.55
CA THR A 289 -24.51 12.21 1.33
C THR A 289 -24.52 10.71 1.66
N TRP A 290 -23.82 10.29 2.69
CA TRP A 290 -23.80 8.91 3.14
C TRP A 290 -25.13 8.44 3.74
N LEU A 291 -25.74 9.29 4.58
CA LEU A 291 -27.04 8.99 5.21
C LEU A 291 -28.21 9.06 4.23
N ASN A 292 -28.12 9.96 3.26
CA ASN A 292 -29.15 10.15 2.25
C ASN A 292 -28.55 10.19 0.83
N PRO A 293 -28.10 9.02 0.31
CA PRO A 293 -27.45 8.96 -1.00
C PRO A 293 -28.35 9.32 -2.17
N LEU A 294 -29.68 9.27 -2.00
CA LEU A 294 -30.66 9.67 -3.02
C LEU A 294 -31.11 11.11 -2.86
N GLY A 295 -30.51 11.90 -1.97
CA GLY A 295 -30.80 13.32 -1.76
C GLY A 295 -30.42 14.18 -2.96
N TYR A 296 -30.95 15.41 -2.99
CA TYR A 296 -30.60 16.40 -4.02
C TYR A 296 -29.33 17.14 -3.65
N GLY A 297 -28.25 16.97 -4.45
CA GLY A 297 -27.00 17.69 -4.26
C GLY A 297 -25.85 17.11 -5.11
N GLY A 298 -24.84 17.91 -5.40
CA GLY A 298 -23.74 17.53 -6.31
C GLY A 298 -22.93 16.29 -5.87
N ASN A 299 -22.69 16.15 -4.56
CA ASN A 299 -21.97 15.00 -4.01
C ASN A 299 -22.82 13.72 -4.00
N SER A 300 -24.13 13.85 -3.76
CA SER A 300 -25.10 12.74 -3.82
C SER A 300 -25.21 12.18 -5.23
N TYR A 301 -25.16 13.03 -6.27
CA TYR A 301 -25.24 12.60 -7.66
C TYR A 301 -24.17 11.59 -8.05
N GLN A 302 -22.90 11.81 -7.61
CA GLN A 302 -21.80 10.88 -7.91
C GLN A 302 -22.06 9.51 -7.30
N LEU A 303 -22.46 9.46 -6.03
CA LEU A 303 -22.75 8.21 -5.33
C LEU A 303 -24.01 7.53 -5.91
N GLN A 304 -25.02 8.28 -6.28
CA GLN A 304 -26.22 7.76 -6.96
C GLN A 304 -25.87 7.04 -8.26
N GLN A 305 -25.11 7.69 -9.14
CA GLN A 305 -24.71 7.09 -10.42
C GLN A 305 -23.86 5.82 -10.19
N ALA A 306 -22.96 5.85 -9.21
CA ALA A 306 -22.18 4.68 -8.83
C ALA A 306 -23.06 3.51 -8.34
N LEU A 307 -24.05 3.77 -7.50
CA LEU A 307 -24.97 2.76 -6.99
C LEU A 307 -25.87 2.20 -8.12
N PHE A 308 -26.34 3.07 -9.03
CA PHE A 308 -27.12 2.64 -10.19
C PHE A 308 -26.28 1.80 -11.15
N GLY A 309 -25.01 2.20 -11.44
CA GLY A 309 -24.11 1.42 -12.26
C GLY A 309 -23.84 0.03 -11.66
N MET A 310 -23.58 -0.06 -10.35
CA MET A 310 -23.45 -1.35 -9.66
C MET A 310 -24.74 -2.18 -9.72
N GLY A 311 -25.90 -1.55 -9.60
CA GLY A 311 -27.21 -2.19 -9.74
C GLY A 311 -27.44 -2.74 -11.13
N ASN A 312 -27.09 -1.99 -12.18
CA ASN A 312 -27.17 -2.41 -13.57
C ASN A 312 -26.25 -3.61 -13.87
N GLY A 313 -25.05 -3.61 -13.29
CA GLY A 313 -24.12 -4.72 -13.45
C GLY A 313 -24.59 -6.04 -12.83
N GLY A 314 -25.39 -5.99 -11.79
CA GLY A 314 -25.95 -7.16 -11.12
C GLY A 314 -24.88 -8.19 -10.72
N THR A 315 -25.16 -9.49 -10.90
CA THR A 315 -24.22 -10.56 -10.49
C THR A 315 -23.12 -10.80 -11.48
N ILE A 316 -23.37 -10.76 -12.78
CA ILE A 316 -22.42 -11.19 -13.84
C ILE A 316 -21.81 -10.00 -14.58
N GLY A 317 -22.44 -8.83 -14.50
CA GLY A 317 -22.04 -7.63 -15.24
C GLY A 317 -22.75 -7.51 -16.59
N SER A 318 -22.69 -6.30 -17.16
CA SER A 318 -23.15 -6.02 -18.53
C SER A 318 -22.19 -6.56 -19.61
N GLY A 319 -21.02 -7.06 -19.20
CA GLY A 319 -19.91 -7.43 -20.06
C GLY A 319 -18.91 -6.29 -20.29
N LEU A 320 -17.66 -6.63 -20.56
CA LEU A 320 -16.60 -5.65 -20.86
C LEU A 320 -16.98 -4.83 -22.10
N GLY A 321 -17.07 -3.52 -21.94
CA GLY A 321 -17.52 -2.59 -22.96
C GLY A 321 -19.04 -2.55 -23.17
N GLY A 322 -19.85 -3.32 -22.42
CA GLY A 322 -21.31 -3.35 -22.55
C GLY A 322 -22.05 -2.38 -21.60
N GLY A 323 -21.38 -1.89 -20.58
CA GLY A 323 -21.91 -0.92 -19.63
C GLY A 323 -21.77 0.55 -20.07
N ARG A 324 -22.17 1.46 -19.20
CA ARG A 324 -22.04 2.91 -19.35
C ARG A 324 -21.31 3.52 -18.14
N PRO A 325 -20.10 3.03 -17.78
CA PRO A 325 -19.35 3.53 -16.63
C PRO A 325 -18.97 5.01 -16.78
N ASP A 326 -18.98 5.53 -18.01
CA ASP A 326 -18.78 6.94 -18.37
C ASP A 326 -19.85 7.89 -17.77
N VAL A 327 -21.03 7.38 -17.43
CA VAL A 327 -22.09 8.18 -16.78
C VAL A 327 -21.76 8.49 -15.32
N THR A 328 -20.97 7.63 -14.67
CA THR A 328 -20.55 7.84 -13.29
C THR A 328 -19.42 8.87 -13.24
N PRO A 329 -19.62 10.05 -12.61
CA PRO A 329 -18.54 11.03 -12.50
C PRO A 329 -17.32 10.45 -11.76
N LEU A 330 -16.11 10.80 -12.19
CA LEU A 330 -14.87 10.29 -11.61
C LEU A 330 -14.72 8.75 -11.65
N ALA A 331 -15.34 8.09 -12.64
CA ALA A 331 -15.24 6.66 -12.85
C ALA A 331 -13.79 6.18 -13.00
N SER A 332 -12.91 7.02 -13.56
CA SER A 332 -11.50 6.72 -13.73
C SER A 332 -10.69 6.78 -12.42
N SER A 333 -11.17 7.47 -11.38
CA SER A 333 -10.44 7.68 -10.12
C SER A 333 -11.17 7.06 -8.92
N ASP A 334 -12.01 7.85 -8.25
CA ASP A 334 -12.62 7.48 -6.97
C ASP A 334 -13.68 6.38 -7.12
N PHE A 335 -14.34 6.33 -8.28
CA PHE A 335 -15.45 5.40 -8.57
C PHE A 335 -15.06 4.29 -9.54
N ILE A 336 -13.77 3.93 -9.60
CA ILE A 336 -13.30 2.82 -10.47
C ILE A 336 -13.92 1.46 -10.10
N ILE A 337 -14.17 1.21 -8.80
CA ILE A 337 -14.83 -0.03 -8.34
C ILE A 337 -16.26 -0.12 -8.84
N PRO A 338 -17.13 0.89 -8.70
CA PRO A 338 -18.44 0.93 -9.33
C PRO A 338 -18.41 0.76 -10.86
N ALA A 339 -17.47 1.42 -11.55
CA ALA A 339 -17.31 1.29 -12.99
C ALA A 339 -16.99 -0.16 -13.41
N LEU A 340 -16.09 -0.82 -12.65
CA LEU A 340 -15.79 -2.25 -12.84
C LEU A 340 -16.98 -3.14 -12.46
N ALA A 341 -17.76 -2.75 -11.45
CA ALA A 341 -18.93 -3.50 -11.02
C ALA A 341 -20.05 -3.49 -12.07
N GLU A 342 -20.23 -2.38 -12.79
CA GLU A 342 -21.20 -2.30 -13.88
C GLU A 342 -20.85 -3.26 -15.02
N GLU A 343 -19.58 -3.34 -15.42
CA GLU A 343 -19.17 -4.20 -16.54
C GLU A 343 -18.90 -5.65 -16.15
N LEU A 344 -18.30 -5.91 -14.97
CA LEU A 344 -17.90 -7.24 -14.51
C LEU A 344 -18.88 -7.87 -13.50
N GLY A 345 -19.82 -7.10 -12.98
CA GLY A 345 -20.77 -7.53 -11.98
C GLY A 345 -20.14 -7.81 -10.60
N LEU A 346 -20.96 -8.31 -9.69
CA LEU A 346 -20.53 -8.66 -8.34
C LEU A 346 -19.41 -9.71 -8.35
N VAL A 347 -19.50 -10.74 -9.23
CA VAL A 347 -18.48 -11.80 -9.32
C VAL A 347 -17.13 -11.23 -9.74
N GLY A 348 -17.10 -10.30 -10.70
CA GLY A 348 -15.86 -9.64 -11.11
C GLY A 348 -15.23 -8.79 -10.01
N VAL A 349 -16.03 -7.96 -9.34
CA VAL A 349 -15.54 -7.13 -8.21
C VAL A 349 -15.04 -8.00 -7.07
N MET A 350 -15.77 -9.05 -6.68
CA MET A 350 -15.32 -9.98 -5.63
C MET A 350 -14.02 -10.68 -6.01
N SER A 351 -13.83 -11.02 -7.30
CA SER A 351 -12.56 -11.58 -7.80
C SER A 351 -11.41 -10.56 -7.66
N ILE A 352 -11.64 -9.30 -8.00
CA ILE A 352 -10.65 -8.21 -7.81
C ILE A 352 -10.32 -8.02 -6.32
N LEU A 353 -11.32 -7.97 -5.45
CA LEU A 353 -11.11 -7.87 -4.01
C LEU A 353 -10.34 -9.07 -3.45
N LEU A 354 -10.56 -10.27 -4.00
CA LEU A 354 -9.80 -11.47 -3.65
C LEU A 354 -8.31 -11.35 -4.07
N LEU A 355 -8.01 -10.78 -5.25
CA LEU A 355 -6.62 -10.52 -5.65
C LEU A 355 -5.91 -9.57 -4.66
N TYR A 356 -6.58 -8.52 -4.22
CA TYR A 356 -6.05 -7.65 -3.17
C TYR A 356 -5.86 -8.39 -1.85
N LEU A 357 -6.85 -9.15 -1.41
CA LEU A 357 -6.74 -9.95 -0.20
C LEU A 357 -5.54 -10.89 -0.25
N LEU A 358 -5.32 -11.56 -1.38
CA LEU A 358 -4.15 -12.42 -1.60
C LEU A 358 -2.84 -11.62 -1.51
N LEU A 359 -2.76 -10.43 -2.12
CA LEU A 359 -1.60 -9.57 -2.06
C LEU A 359 -1.28 -9.17 -0.61
N MET A 360 -2.29 -8.72 0.13
CA MET A 360 -2.16 -8.32 1.54
C MET A 360 -1.77 -9.49 2.44
N MET A 361 -2.41 -10.66 2.26
CA MET A 361 -2.06 -11.88 3.01
C MET A 361 -0.62 -12.31 2.77
N ARG A 362 -0.12 -12.23 1.52
CA ARG A 362 1.28 -12.52 1.19
C ARG A 362 2.23 -11.51 1.84
N GLY A 363 1.85 -10.24 1.86
CA GLY A 363 2.58 -9.18 2.57
C GLY A 363 2.67 -9.44 4.07
N LEU A 364 1.53 -9.68 4.73
CA LEU A 364 1.47 -9.98 6.16
C LEU A 364 2.23 -11.24 6.53
N ARG A 365 2.09 -12.33 5.75
CA ARG A 365 2.86 -13.57 5.98
C ARG A 365 4.37 -13.32 5.89
N SER A 366 4.81 -12.49 4.94
CA SER A 366 6.23 -12.13 4.80
C SER A 366 6.70 -11.30 6.00
N ALA A 367 5.88 -10.34 6.46
CA ALA A 367 6.17 -9.54 7.64
C ALA A 367 6.26 -10.37 8.93
N LEU A 368 5.38 -11.35 9.10
CA LEU A 368 5.42 -12.26 10.26
C LEU A 368 6.63 -13.22 10.22
N ALA A 369 7.05 -13.62 9.03
CA ALA A 369 8.16 -14.56 8.84
C ALA A 369 9.55 -13.90 8.95
N VAL A 370 9.66 -12.57 8.77
CA VAL A 370 10.93 -11.87 8.94
C VAL A 370 11.35 -11.89 10.42
N ARG A 371 12.65 -11.94 10.67
CA ARG A 371 13.19 -12.19 12.02
C ARG A 371 13.37 -10.93 12.86
N ASP A 372 13.68 -9.83 12.21
CA ASP A 372 13.92 -8.56 12.90
C ASP A 372 12.59 -7.83 13.19
N SER A 373 12.55 -7.19 14.35
CA SER A 373 11.35 -6.47 14.82
C SER A 373 10.96 -5.31 13.92
N PHE A 374 11.96 -4.62 13.31
CA PHE A 374 11.69 -3.53 12.38
C PHE A 374 10.99 -4.04 11.12
N GLY A 375 11.52 -5.10 10.49
CA GLY A 375 10.92 -5.71 9.31
C GLY A 375 9.51 -6.24 9.56
N LYS A 376 9.25 -6.83 10.76
CA LYS A 376 7.90 -7.26 11.16
C LYS A 376 6.93 -6.09 11.20
N LEU A 377 7.30 -5.03 11.89
CA LEU A 377 6.42 -3.88 12.10
C LEU A 377 6.25 -3.06 10.82
N PHE A 378 7.34 -2.83 10.10
CA PHE A 378 7.34 -2.10 8.84
C PHE A 378 6.57 -2.83 7.74
N GLY A 379 6.89 -4.11 7.50
CA GLY A 379 6.19 -4.93 6.52
C GLY A 379 4.70 -5.12 6.85
N GLY A 380 4.38 -5.32 8.13
CA GLY A 380 3.00 -5.36 8.62
C GLY A 380 2.26 -4.04 8.39
N GLY A 381 2.89 -2.90 8.68
CA GLY A 381 2.37 -1.57 8.40
C GLY A 381 2.10 -1.33 6.92
N LEU A 382 3.06 -1.68 6.02
CA LEU A 382 2.88 -1.55 4.57
C LEU A 382 1.70 -2.39 4.06
N ALA A 383 1.61 -3.67 4.46
CA ALA A 383 0.53 -4.55 4.04
C ALA A 383 -0.82 -4.09 4.58
N PHE A 384 -0.86 -3.64 5.85
CA PHE A 384 -2.08 -3.12 6.46
C PHE A 384 -2.53 -1.81 5.83
N THR A 385 -1.62 -0.91 5.43
CA THR A 385 -1.96 0.33 4.73
C THR A 385 -2.71 0.05 3.43
N LEU A 386 -2.26 -0.94 2.63
CA LEU A 386 -2.98 -1.36 1.42
C LEU A 386 -4.37 -1.91 1.76
N ALA A 387 -4.47 -2.73 2.82
CA ALA A 387 -5.74 -3.31 3.26
C ALA A 387 -6.73 -2.23 3.69
N LEU A 388 -6.27 -1.30 4.52
CA LEU A 388 -7.11 -0.22 5.02
C LEU A 388 -7.53 0.73 3.89
N GLN A 389 -6.62 1.08 2.98
CA GLN A 389 -6.93 1.92 1.82
C GLN A 389 -8.02 1.28 0.95
N LEU A 390 -7.88 -0.01 0.63
CA LEU A 390 -8.91 -0.72 -0.14
C LEU A 390 -10.25 -0.77 0.61
N PHE A 391 -10.24 -1.09 1.91
CA PHE A 391 -11.45 -1.13 2.73
C PHE A 391 -12.17 0.22 2.74
N VAL A 392 -11.41 1.30 2.91
CA VAL A 392 -11.96 2.66 2.95
C VAL A 392 -12.54 3.07 1.60
N VAL A 393 -11.86 2.76 0.50
CA VAL A 393 -12.37 3.06 -0.85
C VAL A 393 -13.61 2.23 -1.16
N ALA A 394 -13.53 0.91 -1.03
CA ALA A 394 -14.66 0.01 -1.32
C ALA A 394 -15.86 0.32 -0.41
N GLY A 395 -15.63 0.54 0.89
CA GLY A 395 -16.67 0.90 1.84
C GLY A 395 -17.32 2.25 1.54
N GLY A 396 -16.53 3.23 1.08
CA GLY A 396 -17.06 4.55 0.69
C GLY A 396 -17.98 4.49 -0.53
N VAL A 397 -17.55 3.82 -1.60
CA VAL A 397 -18.35 3.75 -2.85
C VAL A 397 -19.54 2.81 -2.76
N THR A 398 -19.55 1.86 -1.81
CA THR A 398 -20.72 1.00 -1.54
C THR A 398 -21.65 1.55 -0.48
N GLY A 399 -21.37 2.74 0.07
CA GLY A 399 -22.20 3.37 1.09
C GLY A 399 -22.09 2.72 2.49
N LEU A 400 -21.10 1.85 2.73
CA LEU A 400 -20.84 1.27 4.06
C LEU A 400 -20.32 2.32 5.05
N ILE A 401 -19.48 3.23 4.57
CA ILE A 401 -18.91 4.35 5.32
C ILE A 401 -18.99 5.63 4.47
N PRO A 402 -18.87 6.82 5.07
CA PRO A 402 -18.79 8.06 4.29
C PRO A 402 -17.63 8.03 3.29
N MET A 403 -17.86 8.59 2.10
CA MET A 403 -16.84 8.67 1.05
C MET A 403 -15.63 9.48 1.48
N THR A 404 -14.43 9.02 1.11
CA THR A 404 -13.17 9.62 1.54
C THR A 404 -12.36 10.29 0.42
N GLY A 405 -12.60 9.96 -0.84
CA GLY A 405 -11.85 10.50 -1.98
C GLY A 405 -10.46 9.88 -2.15
N LEU A 406 -10.23 8.70 -1.61
CA LEU A 406 -9.00 7.94 -1.84
C LEU A 406 -9.09 7.14 -3.14
N THR A 407 -7.97 7.04 -3.85
CA THR A 407 -7.88 6.22 -5.05
C THR A 407 -7.63 4.75 -4.75
N THR A 408 -8.19 3.84 -5.56
CA THR A 408 -7.92 2.40 -5.47
C THR A 408 -6.51 2.10 -5.96
N PRO A 409 -5.61 1.50 -5.14
CA PRO A 409 -4.24 1.21 -5.55
C PRO A 409 -4.16 0.39 -6.83
N PHE A 410 -3.30 0.75 -7.78
CA PHE A 410 -3.08 0.11 -9.08
C PHE A 410 -4.24 0.16 -10.08
N LEU A 411 -5.50 0.25 -9.67
CA LEU A 411 -6.67 0.29 -10.55
C LEU A 411 -6.99 1.70 -11.04
N ALA A 412 -7.06 2.66 -10.12
CA ALA A 412 -7.52 4.01 -10.40
C ALA A 412 -6.47 4.86 -11.16
N ALA A 413 -6.94 5.84 -11.91
CA ALA A 413 -6.13 6.91 -12.49
C ALA A 413 -5.66 7.87 -11.38
N GLY A 414 -4.64 7.48 -10.67
CA GLY A 414 -4.02 8.27 -9.61
C GLY A 414 -2.50 8.19 -9.73
N GLY A 415 -1.90 9.08 -10.52
CA GLY A 415 -0.46 9.02 -10.83
C GLY A 415 0.41 8.87 -9.58
N SER A 416 0.24 9.75 -8.60
CA SER A 416 1.02 9.72 -7.35
C SER A 416 0.78 8.47 -6.52
N SER A 417 -0.49 8.05 -6.41
CA SER A 417 -0.87 6.84 -5.70
C SER A 417 -0.25 5.61 -6.35
N LEU A 418 -0.30 5.53 -7.68
CA LEU A 418 0.31 4.43 -8.43
C LEU A 418 1.82 4.35 -8.20
N LEU A 419 2.53 5.49 -8.29
CA LEU A 419 3.98 5.56 -8.03
C LEU A 419 4.33 5.12 -6.60
N ALA A 420 3.63 5.66 -5.62
CA ALA A 420 3.85 5.34 -4.21
C ALA A 420 3.55 3.85 -3.91
N ASN A 421 2.51 3.28 -4.52
CA ASN A 421 2.18 1.88 -4.32
C ASN A 421 3.19 0.93 -4.99
N PHE A 422 3.82 1.30 -6.12
CA PHE A 422 4.96 0.56 -6.67
C PHE A 422 6.16 0.57 -5.72
N VAL A 423 6.49 1.73 -5.12
CA VAL A 423 7.52 1.83 -4.09
C VAL A 423 7.19 0.97 -2.88
N LEU A 424 5.94 1.02 -2.41
CA LEU A 424 5.44 0.23 -1.28
C LEU A 424 5.62 -1.28 -1.53
N VAL A 425 5.22 -1.77 -2.71
CA VAL A 425 5.35 -3.19 -3.07
C VAL A 425 6.82 -3.59 -3.21
N ALA A 426 7.69 -2.74 -3.75
CA ALA A 426 9.12 -3.00 -3.80
C ALA A 426 9.73 -3.18 -2.40
N LEU A 427 9.34 -2.34 -1.44
CA LEU A 427 9.75 -2.46 -0.04
C LEU A 427 9.19 -3.73 0.61
N LEU A 428 7.94 -4.08 0.32
CA LEU A 428 7.32 -5.30 0.81
C LEU A 428 8.01 -6.55 0.26
N LEU A 429 8.42 -6.54 -1.02
CA LEU A 429 9.24 -7.60 -1.61
C LEU A 429 10.62 -7.70 -0.98
N ARG A 430 11.22 -6.58 -0.55
CA ARG A 430 12.47 -6.60 0.23
C ARG A 430 12.32 -7.29 1.58
N VAL A 431 11.24 -6.97 2.30
CA VAL A 431 10.91 -7.66 3.56
C VAL A 431 10.67 -9.15 3.30
N SER A 432 9.96 -9.49 2.22
CA SER A 432 9.70 -10.86 1.82
C SER A 432 10.96 -11.63 1.45
N ASP A 433 11.90 -11.01 0.72
CA ASP A 433 13.20 -11.61 0.39
C ASP A 433 14.01 -11.93 1.65
N ALA A 434 14.08 -10.98 2.59
CA ALA A 434 14.77 -11.18 3.86
C ALA A 434 14.16 -12.29 4.72
N ALA A 435 12.81 -12.41 4.68
CA ALA A 435 12.08 -13.44 5.42
C ALA A 435 12.37 -14.86 4.92
N ARG A 436 12.62 -15.01 3.61
CA ARG A 436 12.78 -16.32 2.95
C ARG A 436 14.21 -16.68 2.59
N ARG A 437 15.15 -15.76 2.76
CA ARG A 437 16.56 -15.98 2.45
C ARG A 437 17.13 -17.08 3.32
N PRO A 438 17.80 -18.11 2.74
CA PRO A 438 18.50 -19.14 3.50
C PRO A 438 19.53 -18.51 4.41
N GLN A 439 19.68 -19.05 5.62
CA GLN A 439 20.76 -18.64 6.50
C GLN A 439 22.04 -19.37 6.10
N THR A 440 23.11 -18.61 5.97
CA THR A 440 24.45 -19.21 6.10
C THR A 440 24.53 -19.81 7.51
N PRO A 441 24.85 -21.09 7.68
CA PRO A 441 25.07 -21.66 9.00
C PRO A 441 26.09 -20.76 9.71
N VAL A 442 25.72 -20.22 10.86
CA VAL A 442 26.71 -19.59 11.72
C VAL A 442 27.69 -20.72 12.04
N SER A 443 28.94 -20.66 11.51
CA SER A 443 30.00 -21.54 11.88
C SER A 443 29.96 -21.62 13.42
N ALA A 444 29.63 -22.79 13.96
CA ALA A 444 29.60 -22.98 15.39
C ALA A 444 31.00 -22.56 15.88
N LYS A 445 31.06 -21.49 16.68
CA LYS A 445 32.32 -21.18 17.39
C LYS A 445 32.75 -22.48 18.00
N PRO A 446 34.02 -22.89 17.80
CA PRO A 446 34.52 -24.11 18.42
C PRO A 446 34.08 -24.04 19.88
N LYS A 447 33.41 -25.09 20.37
CA LYS A 447 33.08 -25.20 21.79
C LYS A 447 34.44 -25.03 22.51
N GLN A 448 34.57 -23.91 23.24
CA GLN A 448 35.69 -23.78 24.17
C GLN A 448 35.64 -25.03 25.04
N ALA A 449 36.71 -25.77 25.06
CA ALA A 449 36.82 -26.91 25.96
C ALA A 449 36.43 -26.48 27.37
N PRO A 450 35.66 -27.29 28.10
CA PRO A 450 35.29 -26.96 29.47
C PRO A 450 36.56 -26.58 30.24
N ILE A 451 36.51 -25.52 31.05
CA ILE A 451 37.63 -25.01 31.84
C ILE A 451 38.28 -26.13 32.69
N ALA A 452 37.53 -27.20 32.97
CA ALA A 452 38.00 -28.41 33.67
C ALA A 452 39.07 -29.22 32.91
N GLU A 453 39.23 -29.03 31.58
CA GLU A 453 40.24 -29.70 30.76
C GLU A 453 41.45 -28.80 30.48
N ALA A 454 41.50 -27.59 31.00
CA ALA A 454 42.68 -26.76 30.96
C ALA A 454 43.73 -27.34 31.95
N HIS A 455 44.73 -28.00 31.43
CA HIS A 455 45.86 -28.43 32.24
C HIS A 455 46.52 -27.19 32.87
N THR A 456 46.42 -27.07 34.20
CA THR A 456 47.17 -26.10 34.98
C THR A 456 48.60 -26.60 35.07
N GLU A 457 49.48 -26.10 34.22
CA GLU A 457 50.92 -26.30 34.43
C GLU A 457 51.33 -25.50 35.67
N LEU A 458 51.70 -26.24 36.72
CA LEU A 458 52.32 -25.68 37.89
C LEU A 458 53.71 -25.15 37.47
N VAL A 459 53.87 -23.84 37.34
CA VAL A 459 55.19 -23.22 37.18
C VAL A 459 55.85 -23.25 38.55
N GLU A 460 56.83 -24.19 38.73
CA GLU A 460 57.71 -24.14 39.87
C GLU A 460 58.60 -22.90 39.82
N ARG A 461 58.48 -22.03 40.85
CA ARG A 461 59.37 -20.87 41.00
C ARG A 461 60.80 -21.43 41.37
N PRO A 462 61.87 -21.06 40.63
CA PRO A 462 63.22 -21.33 41.04
C PRO A 462 63.56 -20.58 42.32
N ARG A 463 64.26 -21.27 43.25
CA ARG A 463 64.73 -20.69 44.52
C ARG A 463 65.87 -19.70 44.31
#